data_8d99c041b68157bada2e155ca26cb4f5
#
_entry.id   8d99c041b68157bada2e155ca26cb4f5
#
_cell.length_a   1.000
_cell.length_b   1.000
_cell.length_c   1.000
_cell.angle_alpha   90.00
_cell.angle_beta   90.00
_cell.angle_gamma   90.00
#
_symmetry.space_group_name_H-M   'P 1'
#
loop_
_entity.id
_entity.type
_entity.pdbx_description
1 polymer ?
#
loop_
_entity_poly.entity_id
_entity_poly.type
_entity_poly.pdbx_seq_one_letter_code
_entity_poly.pdbx_strand_id
1 'polypeptide(L)'
;MTLFCLMYPSQFLTRCYDPIEYLNAGASLKEIEKDIKSKIAEKLDKYTAPTSGTQDKRWYYLALLLLDGAGYVTTWLNSGEALASFDEEEEKSKRQKGFSTHLQTLRELYLETNYGKICTLGKKPDDLLDVLADMAIASPAITINRTYQSYCKRGTTFPSYLPSQIAKIFINRMNTAESTATVELACGKKSEDAHWENLLTYCKQGNIQAMFDEYAHLITNGLDADNNLVDNLHYTIASSMDVRTTIYTIDTFNAFKARANGTKEKPTAIRSHFAVAFTKGDGKEKDADRKKSVRNSFNSPFRPFVLASTSIGQEGLDFHNYCRRIVHWNLPSNPIDVGRILRTFKIKKNVEVTDNGKIII
;
A
#
# COMPACT_ATOMS: atom_id res chain seq x y z
N MET A 1 -16.44 0.31 7.60
CA MET A 1 -16.15 -1.07 8.04
C MET A 1 -15.48 -1.93 7.00
N THR A 2 -15.80 -1.80 5.72
CA THR A 2 -15.25 -2.64 4.64
C THR A 2 -13.72 -2.53 4.48
N LEU A 3 -13.12 -1.35 4.74
CA LEU A 3 -11.67 -1.18 4.74
C LEU A 3 -10.95 -2.05 5.79
N PHE A 4 -11.63 -2.43 6.87
CA PHE A 4 -11.09 -3.31 7.89
C PHE A 4 -10.63 -4.66 7.30
N CYS A 5 -11.37 -5.21 6.36
CA CYS A 5 -11.04 -6.48 5.70
C CYS A 5 -9.66 -6.46 5.03
N LEU A 6 -9.20 -5.30 4.58
CA LEU A 6 -7.90 -5.12 3.93
C LEU A 6 -6.80 -4.65 4.90
N MET A 7 -7.18 -4.16 6.09
CA MET A 7 -6.27 -3.58 7.08
C MET A 7 -5.91 -4.54 8.22
N TYR A 8 -6.72 -5.56 8.47
CA TYR A 8 -6.47 -6.50 9.57
C TYR A 8 -5.45 -7.57 9.16
N PRO A 9 -4.29 -7.67 9.83
CA PRO A 9 -3.23 -8.61 9.50
C PRO A 9 -3.46 -9.97 10.19
N SER A 10 -4.49 -10.71 9.79
CA SER A 10 -4.82 -12.00 10.38
C SER A 10 -3.62 -12.94 10.39
N GLN A 11 -3.25 -13.42 11.57
CA GLN A 11 -2.17 -14.38 11.72
C GLN A 11 -2.52 -15.74 11.15
N PHE A 12 -3.78 -16.14 11.31
CA PHE A 12 -4.23 -17.43 10.77
C PHE A 12 -4.17 -17.40 9.24
N LEU A 13 -4.74 -16.39 8.60
CA LEU A 13 -4.71 -16.27 7.14
C LEU A 13 -3.29 -16.05 6.60
N THR A 14 -2.43 -15.36 7.33
CA THR A 14 -1.00 -15.23 6.97
C THR A 14 -0.33 -16.60 6.83
N ARG A 15 -0.65 -17.56 7.72
CA ARG A 15 -0.08 -18.91 7.71
C ARG A 15 -0.80 -19.89 6.78
N CYS A 16 -2.01 -19.56 6.32
CA CYS A 16 -2.75 -20.42 5.38
C CYS A 16 -2.10 -20.48 3.99
N TYR A 17 -1.31 -19.48 3.64
CA TYR A 17 -0.67 -19.36 2.34
C TYR A 17 0.82 -19.07 2.47
N ASP A 18 1.66 -20.01 2.03
CA ASP A 18 3.10 -19.81 1.82
C ASP A 18 3.39 -19.89 0.30
N PRO A 19 3.72 -18.75 -0.34
CA PRO A 19 3.93 -18.72 -1.79
C PRO A 19 5.08 -19.63 -2.24
N ILE A 20 6.13 -19.77 -1.42
CA ILE A 20 7.32 -20.57 -1.78
C ILE A 20 7.00 -22.06 -1.67
N GLU A 21 6.28 -22.48 -0.62
CA GLU A 21 5.87 -23.87 -0.43
C GLU A 21 5.00 -24.34 -1.60
N TYR A 22 3.97 -23.57 -1.98
CA TYR A 22 3.09 -23.91 -3.09
C TYR A 22 3.79 -23.86 -4.45
N LEU A 23 4.70 -22.92 -4.64
CA LEU A 23 5.53 -22.87 -5.88
C LEU A 23 6.39 -24.12 -6.01
N ASN A 24 7.06 -24.53 -4.94
CA ASN A 24 7.89 -25.74 -4.92
C ASN A 24 7.06 -27.01 -5.13
N ALA A 25 5.82 -27.03 -4.67
CA ALA A 25 4.88 -28.13 -4.90
C ALA A 25 4.30 -28.12 -6.32
N GLY A 26 4.51 -27.08 -7.12
CA GLY A 26 3.93 -26.93 -8.46
C GLY A 26 2.41 -26.77 -8.45
N ALA A 27 1.84 -26.28 -7.34
CA ALA A 27 0.41 -26.16 -7.15
C ALA A 27 -0.20 -25.08 -8.04
N SER A 28 -1.32 -25.38 -8.69
CA SER A 28 -2.12 -24.40 -9.42
C SER A 28 -2.88 -23.46 -8.46
N LEU A 29 -3.25 -22.27 -8.93
CA LEU A 29 -4.03 -21.33 -8.12
C LEU A 29 -5.34 -21.96 -7.58
N LYS A 30 -6.01 -22.80 -8.36
CA LYS A 30 -7.23 -23.48 -7.92
C LYS A 30 -6.99 -24.47 -6.78
N GLU A 31 -5.86 -25.18 -6.81
CA GLU A 31 -5.47 -26.09 -5.73
C GLU A 31 -5.13 -25.31 -4.46
N ILE A 32 -4.41 -24.21 -4.58
CA ILE A 32 -4.09 -23.30 -3.49
C ILE A 32 -5.38 -22.77 -2.85
N GLU A 33 -6.28 -22.22 -3.63
CA GLU A 33 -7.59 -21.73 -3.14
C GLU A 33 -8.40 -22.81 -2.42
N LYS A 34 -8.44 -24.01 -2.98
CA LYS A 34 -9.15 -25.14 -2.38
C LYS A 34 -8.58 -25.55 -1.04
N ASP A 35 -7.25 -25.61 -0.92
CA ASP A 35 -6.58 -25.94 0.33
C ASP A 35 -6.81 -24.87 1.41
N ILE A 36 -6.65 -23.59 1.04
CA ILE A 36 -6.92 -22.47 1.94
C ILE A 36 -8.36 -22.49 2.44
N LYS A 37 -9.34 -22.67 1.54
CA LYS A 37 -10.76 -22.78 1.91
C LYS A 37 -11.03 -23.91 2.88
N SER A 38 -10.39 -25.08 2.69
CA SER A 38 -10.53 -26.22 3.60
C SER A 38 -10.03 -25.88 5.00
N LYS A 39 -8.85 -25.26 5.11
CA LYS A 39 -8.28 -24.82 6.39
C LYS A 39 -9.16 -23.77 7.11
N ILE A 40 -9.75 -22.85 6.35
CA ILE A 40 -10.64 -21.82 6.89
C ILE A 40 -11.96 -22.43 7.35
N ALA A 41 -12.57 -23.31 6.54
CA ALA A 41 -13.82 -23.97 6.85
C ALA A 41 -13.72 -24.75 8.17
N GLU A 42 -12.70 -25.61 8.32
CA GLU A 42 -12.46 -26.37 9.54
C GLU A 42 -12.43 -25.48 10.81
N LYS A 43 -11.82 -24.28 10.70
CA LYS A 43 -11.75 -23.34 11.81
C LYS A 43 -13.04 -22.59 12.08
N LEU A 44 -13.84 -22.30 11.04
CA LEU A 44 -15.10 -21.58 11.14
C LEU A 44 -16.31 -22.45 11.45
N ASP A 45 -16.22 -23.78 11.32
CA ASP A 45 -17.32 -24.71 11.58
C ASP A 45 -17.85 -24.66 13.02
N LYS A 46 -17.03 -24.28 13.97
CA LYS A 46 -17.42 -24.09 15.36
C LYS A 46 -18.35 -22.89 15.59
N TYR A 47 -18.42 -21.96 14.64
CA TYR A 47 -19.28 -20.79 14.72
C TYR A 47 -20.54 -21.01 13.91
N THR A 48 -21.64 -21.32 14.59
CA THR A 48 -22.95 -21.55 13.96
C THR A 48 -23.59 -20.25 13.52
N ALA A 49 -24.25 -20.28 12.38
CA ALA A 49 -25.03 -19.18 11.84
C ALA A 49 -26.38 -19.71 11.31
N PRO A 50 -27.41 -18.87 11.19
CA PRO A 50 -28.64 -19.25 10.54
C PRO A 50 -28.37 -19.78 9.12
N THR A 51 -29.04 -20.87 8.74
CA THR A 51 -28.93 -21.46 7.40
C THR A 51 -29.86 -20.82 6.38
N SER A 52 -30.89 -20.08 6.87
CA SER A 52 -31.87 -19.37 6.07
C SER A 52 -31.97 -17.91 6.47
N GLY A 53 -32.45 -17.07 5.57
CA GLY A 53 -32.57 -15.63 5.78
C GLY A 53 -31.63 -14.81 4.93
N THR A 54 -31.56 -13.53 5.21
CA THR A 54 -30.69 -12.57 4.49
C THR A 54 -29.22 -12.79 4.84
N GLN A 55 -28.36 -12.79 3.82
CA GLN A 55 -26.91 -12.84 4.02
C GLN A 55 -26.43 -11.58 4.74
N ASP A 56 -25.56 -11.76 5.73
CA ASP A 56 -25.04 -10.70 6.55
C ASP A 56 -23.56 -10.43 6.21
N LYS A 57 -23.30 -9.33 5.51
CA LYS A 57 -21.94 -8.94 5.09
C LYS A 57 -20.98 -8.66 6.26
N ARG A 58 -21.49 -8.55 7.49
CA ARG A 58 -20.64 -8.40 8.68
C ARG A 58 -19.76 -9.63 8.92
N TRP A 59 -20.12 -10.78 8.37
CA TRP A 59 -19.31 -11.99 8.44
C TRP A 59 -17.93 -11.83 7.82
N TYR A 60 -17.75 -11.01 6.78
CA TYR A 60 -16.44 -10.84 6.15
C TYR A 60 -15.39 -10.31 7.12
N TYR A 61 -15.73 -9.38 7.99
CA TYR A 61 -14.78 -8.84 8.96
C TYR A 61 -14.82 -9.56 10.32
N LEU A 62 -15.95 -10.09 10.74
CA LEU A 62 -16.01 -10.87 11.98
C LEU A 62 -15.25 -12.19 11.85
N ALA A 63 -15.39 -12.90 10.73
CA ALA A 63 -14.67 -14.14 10.49
C ALA A 63 -13.16 -13.97 10.60
N LEU A 64 -12.60 -12.85 10.12
CA LEU A 64 -11.18 -12.54 10.28
C LEU A 64 -10.74 -12.54 11.75
N LEU A 65 -11.53 -11.94 12.63
CA LEU A 65 -11.24 -11.91 14.06
C LEU A 65 -11.43 -13.28 14.72
N LEU A 66 -12.45 -14.02 14.31
CA LEU A 66 -12.76 -15.35 14.87
C LEU A 66 -11.72 -16.42 14.48
N LEU A 67 -11.02 -16.23 13.37
CA LEU A 67 -9.94 -17.11 12.92
C LEU A 67 -8.69 -16.98 13.79
N ASP A 68 -8.49 -15.82 14.41
CA ASP A 68 -7.32 -15.55 15.23
C ASP A 68 -7.53 -15.82 16.73
N GLY A 69 -6.45 -15.91 17.49
CA GLY A 69 -6.50 -16.05 18.94
C GLY A 69 -6.92 -14.77 19.65
N ALA A 70 -7.73 -14.89 20.71
CA ALA A 70 -8.31 -13.76 21.43
C ALA A 70 -7.27 -12.73 21.92
N GLY A 71 -6.10 -13.19 22.37
CA GLY A 71 -5.00 -12.30 22.80
C GLY A 71 -4.49 -11.41 21.67
N TYR A 72 -4.30 -11.98 20.49
CA TYR A 72 -3.85 -11.21 19.31
C TYR A 72 -4.90 -10.19 18.86
N VAL A 73 -6.16 -10.63 18.77
CA VAL A 73 -7.29 -9.75 18.40
C VAL A 73 -7.40 -8.57 19.37
N THR A 74 -7.35 -8.85 20.69
CA THR A 74 -7.42 -7.81 21.71
C THR A 74 -6.26 -6.83 21.62
N THR A 75 -5.04 -7.31 21.43
CA THR A 75 -3.85 -6.48 21.26
C THR A 75 -3.99 -5.56 20.04
N TRP A 76 -4.43 -6.12 18.91
CA TRP A 76 -4.62 -5.33 17.70
C TRP A 76 -5.74 -4.28 17.85
N LEU A 77 -6.89 -4.66 18.41
CA LEU A 77 -8.00 -3.73 18.67
C LEU A 77 -7.62 -2.58 19.63
N ASN A 78 -6.66 -2.82 20.53
CA ASN A 78 -6.14 -1.80 21.44
C ASN A 78 -5.12 -0.86 20.78
N SER A 79 -4.60 -1.17 19.60
CA SER A 79 -3.62 -0.35 18.89
C SER A 79 -4.25 0.78 18.06
N GLY A 80 -5.51 1.11 18.29
CA GLY A 80 -6.27 2.10 17.50
C GLY A 80 -5.60 3.49 17.38
N GLU A 81 -4.91 3.96 18.43
CA GLU A 81 -4.15 5.21 18.39
C GLU A 81 -2.94 5.14 17.45
N ALA A 82 -2.18 4.03 17.48
CA ALA A 82 -1.06 3.82 16.59
C ALA A 82 -1.50 3.70 15.12
N LEU A 83 -2.68 3.14 14.87
CA LEU A 83 -3.30 3.07 13.55
C LEU A 83 -3.79 4.43 13.06
N ALA A 84 -4.21 5.31 13.98
CA ALA A 84 -4.71 6.64 13.65
C ALA A 84 -3.58 7.66 13.41
N SER A 85 -2.39 7.47 14.00
CA SER A 85 -1.28 8.44 14.01
C SER A 85 -0.64 8.72 12.64
N PHE A 86 -0.97 7.95 11.61
CA PHE A 86 -0.47 8.10 10.24
C PHE A 86 -1.28 9.09 9.36
N ASP A 87 -2.29 9.75 9.90
CA ASP A 87 -3.09 10.73 9.14
C ASP A 87 -2.50 12.15 9.24
N GLU A 88 -2.55 12.90 8.13
CA GLU A 88 -2.13 14.30 8.06
C GLU A 88 -2.91 15.18 9.07
N GLU A 89 -2.25 16.20 9.62
CA GLU A 89 -2.72 16.96 10.80
C GLU A 89 -4.07 17.67 10.66
N GLU A 90 -4.49 18.07 9.48
CA GLU A 90 -5.74 18.83 9.29
C GLU A 90 -7.02 18.00 9.18
N GLU A 91 -6.94 16.73 8.80
CA GLU A 91 -8.11 15.82 8.74
C GLU A 91 -8.24 14.90 9.95
N LYS A 92 -7.28 14.94 10.88
CA LYS A 92 -7.16 14.03 12.03
C LYS A 92 -8.42 13.94 12.90
N SER A 93 -9.12 15.05 13.17
CA SER A 93 -10.14 15.04 14.20
C SER A 93 -11.47 14.36 13.81
N LYS A 94 -11.89 14.46 12.55
CA LYS A 94 -13.15 13.85 12.08
C LYS A 94 -12.98 12.40 11.67
N ARG A 95 -11.88 12.06 10.95
CA ARG A 95 -11.58 10.69 10.52
C ARG A 95 -11.16 9.79 11.67
N GLN A 96 -10.40 10.31 12.66
CA GLN A 96 -10.05 9.58 13.88
C GLN A 96 -11.28 9.13 14.68
N LYS A 97 -12.25 10.02 14.87
CA LYS A 97 -13.51 9.68 15.58
C LYS A 97 -14.27 8.57 14.86
N GLY A 98 -14.35 8.62 13.52
CA GLY A 98 -15.01 7.59 12.73
C GLY A 98 -14.33 6.22 12.82
N PHE A 99 -13.00 6.18 12.73
CA PHE A 99 -12.24 4.95 12.82
C PHE A 99 -12.32 4.31 14.21
N SER A 100 -12.16 5.10 15.28
CA SER A 100 -12.28 4.63 16.66
C SER A 100 -13.68 4.06 16.95
N THR A 101 -14.74 4.69 16.45
CA THR A 101 -16.10 4.19 16.58
C THR A 101 -16.27 2.84 15.88
N HIS A 102 -15.70 2.68 14.68
CA HIS A 102 -15.74 1.41 13.96
C HIS A 102 -14.98 0.30 14.67
N LEU A 103 -13.81 0.59 15.24
CA LEU A 103 -13.06 -0.39 16.05
C LEU A 103 -13.84 -0.81 17.30
N GLN A 104 -14.53 0.10 17.94
CA GLN A 104 -15.35 -0.21 19.09
C GLN A 104 -16.55 -1.11 18.72
N THR A 105 -17.26 -0.79 17.66
CA THR A 105 -18.35 -1.64 17.14
C THR A 105 -17.86 -3.06 16.78
N LEU A 106 -16.67 -3.17 16.18
CA LEU A 106 -16.04 -4.46 15.90
C LEU A 106 -15.71 -5.23 17.17
N ARG A 107 -15.17 -4.54 18.18
CA ARG A 107 -14.86 -5.12 19.48
C ARG A 107 -16.12 -5.69 20.14
N GLU A 108 -17.19 -4.94 20.18
CA GLU A 108 -18.46 -5.35 20.75
C GLU A 108 -18.99 -6.59 20.04
N LEU A 109 -19.05 -6.58 18.72
CA LEU A 109 -19.49 -7.71 17.91
C LEU A 109 -18.63 -8.96 18.12
N TYR A 110 -17.30 -8.80 18.19
CA TYR A 110 -16.38 -9.90 18.46
C TYR A 110 -16.60 -10.52 19.84
N LEU A 111 -16.73 -9.67 20.88
CA LEU A 111 -16.93 -10.14 22.25
C LEU A 111 -18.29 -10.85 22.40
N GLU A 112 -19.34 -10.33 21.79
CA GLU A 112 -20.67 -10.97 21.79
C GLU A 112 -20.63 -12.36 21.15
N THR A 113 -19.92 -12.52 20.06
CA THR A 113 -19.84 -13.78 19.31
C THR A 113 -18.89 -14.78 19.97
N ASN A 114 -17.74 -14.34 20.47
CA ASN A 114 -16.70 -15.23 21.00
C ASN A 114 -17.03 -15.78 22.40
N TYR A 115 -17.81 -15.06 23.20
CA TYR A 115 -18.20 -15.49 24.56
C TYR A 115 -19.54 -16.20 24.64
N GLY A 116 -20.05 -16.76 23.53
CA GLY A 116 -21.22 -17.64 23.52
C GLY A 116 -22.55 -16.94 23.72
N LYS A 117 -22.61 -15.62 23.69
CA LYS A 117 -23.87 -14.89 23.51
C LYS A 117 -24.35 -15.15 22.09
N ILE A 118 -25.66 -15.29 21.94
CA ILE A 118 -26.33 -15.57 20.66
C ILE A 118 -25.73 -14.68 19.57
N CYS A 119 -25.16 -15.29 18.54
CA CYS A 119 -24.68 -14.57 17.38
C CYS A 119 -25.86 -13.81 16.75
N THR A 120 -25.86 -12.50 16.84
CA THR A 120 -26.92 -11.63 16.30
C THR A 120 -26.81 -11.46 14.79
N LEU A 121 -25.84 -12.14 14.16
CA LEU A 121 -25.61 -12.08 12.73
C LEU A 121 -26.60 -12.99 11.98
N GLY A 122 -26.96 -12.55 10.78
CA GLY A 122 -27.73 -13.33 9.82
C GLY A 122 -26.92 -14.45 9.18
N LYS A 123 -27.46 -15.02 8.09
CA LYS A 123 -26.82 -16.08 7.31
C LYS A 123 -25.40 -15.66 6.86
N LYS A 124 -24.45 -16.59 6.93
CA LYS A 124 -23.11 -16.40 6.31
C LYS A 124 -23.26 -16.16 4.80
N PRO A 125 -22.53 -15.21 4.21
CA PRO A 125 -22.48 -15.07 2.75
C PRO A 125 -22.05 -16.37 2.08
N ASP A 126 -22.63 -16.70 0.95
CA ASP A 126 -22.35 -17.95 0.26
C ASP A 126 -20.92 -17.98 -0.30
N ASP A 127 -20.33 -16.81 -0.58
CA ASP A 127 -18.98 -16.60 -1.05
C ASP A 127 -17.94 -16.33 0.08
N LEU A 128 -18.35 -16.43 1.35
CA LEU A 128 -17.48 -16.08 2.49
C LEU A 128 -16.11 -16.78 2.44
N LEU A 129 -16.09 -18.08 2.11
CA LEU A 129 -14.83 -18.83 2.04
C LEU A 129 -13.98 -18.41 0.85
N ASP A 130 -14.60 -18.02 -0.27
CA ASP A 130 -13.89 -17.49 -1.44
C ASP A 130 -13.21 -16.17 -1.12
N VAL A 131 -13.94 -15.25 -0.51
CA VAL A 131 -13.44 -13.94 -0.11
C VAL A 131 -12.32 -14.06 0.95
N LEU A 132 -12.46 -14.92 1.94
CA LEU A 132 -11.43 -15.15 2.95
C LEU A 132 -10.18 -15.82 2.36
N ALA A 133 -10.32 -16.71 1.39
CA ALA A 133 -9.19 -17.28 0.66
C ALA A 133 -8.46 -16.21 -0.17
N ASP A 134 -9.19 -15.35 -0.84
CA ASP A 134 -8.63 -14.22 -1.56
C ASP A 134 -7.90 -13.25 -0.63
N MET A 135 -8.45 -13.00 0.57
CA MET A 135 -7.77 -12.22 1.60
C MET A 135 -6.47 -12.89 2.07
N ALA A 136 -6.45 -14.21 2.26
CA ALA A 136 -5.23 -14.94 2.63
C ALA A 136 -4.13 -14.77 1.56
N ILE A 137 -4.50 -14.74 0.29
CA ILE A 137 -3.58 -14.61 -0.83
C ILE A 137 -3.12 -13.16 -1.01
N ALA A 138 -4.04 -12.19 -0.94
CA ALA A 138 -3.82 -10.86 -1.51
C ALA A 138 -4.30 -9.67 -0.66
N SER A 139 -4.80 -9.85 0.58
CA SER A 139 -5.11 -8.69 1.41
C SER A 139 -3.83 -7.92 1.75
N PRO A 140 -3.77 -6.60 1.55
CA PRO A 140 -2.57 -5.80 1.80
C PRO A 140 -1.95 -6.00 3.17
N ALA A 141 -2.75 -5.99 4.25
CA ALA A 141 -2.22 -6.19 5.60
C ALA A 141 -1.66 -7.61 5.81
N ILE A 142 -2.29 -8.62 5.22
CA ILE A 142 -1.88 -10.02 5.36
C ILE A 142 -0.60 -10.29 4.57
N THR A 143 -0.48 -9.74 3.37
CA THR A 143 0.72 -9.86 2.54
C THR A 143 1.91 -9.17 3.18
N ILE A 144 1.77 -7.94 3.67
CA ILE A 144 2.82 -7.24 4.42
C ILE A 144 3.19 -7.98 5.71
N ASN A 145 2.20 -8.51 6.43
CA ASN A 145 2.46 -9.29 7.64
C ASN A 145 3.34 -10.52 7.33
N ARG A 146 3.06 -11.21 6.22
CA ARG A 146 3.85 -12.36 5.75
C ARG A 146 5.25 -11.93 5.33
N THR A 147 5.38 -10.85 4.56
CA THR A 147 6.68 -10.28 4.20
C THR A 147 7.49 -9.93 5.45
N TYR A 148 6.92 -9.26 6.46
CA TYR A 148 7.65 -8.93 7.68
C TYR A 148 8.05 -10.17 8.48
N GLN A 149 7.20 -11.20 8.54
CA GLN A 149 7.53 -12.47 9.21
C GLN A 149 8.73 -13.17 8.57
N SER A 150 8.91 -13.09 7.26
CA SER A 150 10.06 -13.71 6.57
C SER A 150 11.40 -13.03 6.90
N TYR A 151 11.37 -11.77 7.37
CA TYR A 151 12.57 -11.03 7.79
C TYR A 151 12.76 -10.99 9.33
N CYS A 152 11.80 -11.49 10.10
CA CYS A 152 11.96 -11.61 11.53
C CYS A 152 12.95 -12.73 11.90
N LYS A 153 13.88 -12.43 12.79
CA LYS A 153 14.68 -13.49 13.42
C LYS A 153 13.77 -14.45 14.20
N ARG A 154 14.16 -15.72 14.24
CA ARG A 154 13.43 -16.75 14.99
C ARG A 154 13.29 -16.33 16.46
N GLY A 155 12.05 -16.22 16.94
CA GLY A 155 11.75 -15.82 18.33
C GLY A 155 11.58 -14.30 18.52
N THR A 156 11.74 -13.46 17.49
CA THR A 156 11.38 -12.03 17.55
C THR A 156 9.97 -11.82 17.01
N THR A 157 9.31 -10.77 17.50
CA THR A 157 7.99 -10.34 17.07
C THR A 157 8.01 -8.84 16.80
N PHE A 158 7.12 -8.39 15.96
CA PHE A 158 6.89 -6.97 15.70
C PHE A 158 5.46 -6.58 16.09
N PRO A 159 5.20 -5.29 16.36
CA PRO A 159 3.86 -4.82 16.69
C PRO A 159 2.84 -5.16 15.60
N SER A 160 1.69 -5.72 15.99
CA SER A 160 0.65 -6.19 15.06
C SER A 160 0.02 -5.08 14.22
N TYR A 161 0.19 -3.81 14.60
CA TYR A 161 -0.32 -2.67 13.86
C TYR A 161 0.57 -2.23 12.69
N LEU A 162 1.85 -2.61 12.65
CA LEU A 162 2.76 -2.18 11.57
C LEU A 162 2.27 -2.58 10.17
N PRO A 163 1.86 -3.85 9.92
CA PRO A 163 1.30 -4.21 8.62
C PRO A 163 0.03 -3.42 8.27
N SER A 164 -0.79 -3.11 9.27
CA SER A 164 -2.02 -2.32 9.09
C SER A 164 -1.75 -0.88 8.68
N GLN A 165 -0.67 -0.28 9.17
CA GLN A 165 -0.26 1.07 8.79
C GLN A 165 0.11 1.12 7.31
N ILE A 166 0.91 0.18 6.82
CA ILE A 166 1.25 0.08 5.40
C ILE A 166 0.00 -0.17 4.55
N ALA A 167 -0.85 -1.11 4.97
CA ALA A 167 -2.10 -1.38 4.29
C ALA A 167 -2.99 -0.13 4.19
N LYS A 168 -3.07 0.67 5.26
CA LYS A 168 -3.82 1.93 5.27
C LYS A 168 -3.27 2.93 4.25
N ILE A 169 -1.95 3.13 4.21
CA ILE A 169 -1.30 4.00 3.21
C ILE A 169 -1.64 3.51 1.80
N PHE A 170 -1.48 2.21 1.55
CA PHE A 170 -1.77 1.59 0.26
C PHE A 170 -3.23 1.81 -0.14
N ILE A 171 -4.18 1.51 0.73
CA ILE A 171 -5.63 1.69 0.49
C ILE A 171 -5.95 3.15 0.21
N ASN A 172 -5.39 4.09 0.98
CA ASN A 172 -5.60 5.52 0.74
C ASN A 172 -5.11 5.95 -0.65
N ARG A 173 -4.00 5.38 -1.13
CA ARG A 173 -3.51 5.63 -2.50
C ARG A 173 -4.40 5.00 -3.56
N MET A 174 -4.99 3.86 -3.27
CA MET A 174 -5.91 3.18 -4.19
C MET A 174 -7.32 3.78 -4.21
N ASN A 175 -7.65 4.63 -3.24
CA ASN A 175 -8.92 5.37 -3.17
C ASN A 175 -8.90 6.73 -3.92
N THR A 176 -7.84 7.05 -4.66
CA THR A 176 -7.86 8.23 -5.56
C THR A 176 -8.70 7.94 -6.81
N ALA A 177 -9.26 8.97 -7.43
CA ALA A 177 -10.12 8.81 -8.60
C ALA A 177 -9.44 8.04 -9.73
N GLU A 178 -8.15 8.33 -9.98
CA GLU A 178 -7.35 7.66 -11.02
C GLU A 178 -7.09 6.19 -10.69
N SER A 179 -6.80 5.88 -9.42
CA SER A 179 -6.56 4.50 -8.99
C SER A 179 -7.85 3.71 -8.99
N THR A 180 -8.96 4.27 -8.55
CA THR A 180 -10.28 3.64 -8.59
C THR A 180 -10.66 3.29 -10.03
N ALA A 181 -10.50 4.22 -10.97
CA ALA A 181 -10.75 3.96 -12.39
C ALA A 181 -9.84 2.85 -12.95
N THR A 182 -8.57 2.81 -12.52
CA THR A 182 -7.63 1.75 -12.93
C THR A 182 -8.05 0.38 -12.40
N VAL A 183 -8.47 0.29 -11.14
CA VAL A 183 -8.96 -0.94 -10.52
C VAL A 183 -10.23 -1.43 -11.22
N GLU A 184 -11.18 -0.55 -11.48
CA GLU A 184 -12.42 -0.87 -12.20
C GLU A 184 -12.16 -1.34 -13.63
N LEU A 185 -11.20 -0.71 -14.33
CA LEU A 185 -10.83 -1.11 -15.68
C LEU A 185 -10.17 -2.50 -15.70
N ALA A 186 -9.29 -2.79 -14.73
CA ALA A 186 -8.56 -4.06 -14.65
C ALA A 186 -9.46 -5.23 -14.24
N CYS A 187 -10.38 -5.03 -13.30
CA CYS A 187 -11.27 -6.08 -12.80
C CYS A 187 -12.50 -6.31 -13.69
N GLY A 188 -12.71 -5.47 -14.72
CA GLY A 188 -13.97 -5.43 -15.44
C GLY A 188 -15.09 -4.85 -14.54
N LYS A 189 -15.88 -3.91 -15.05
CA LYS A 189 -16.96 -3.30 -14.25
C LYS A 189 -17.95 -4.35 -13.77
N LYS A 190 -17.75 -4.86 -12.58
CA LYS A 190 -18.84 -5.41 -11.78
C LYS A 190 -19.42 -4.23 -10.98
N SER A 191 -20.41 -3.57 -11.54
CA SER A 191 -21.00 -2.35 -10.98
C SER A 191 -21.67 -2.55 -9.62
N GLU A 192 -21.79 -3.79 -9.16
CA GLU A 192 -22.44 -4.18 -7.91
C GLU A 192 -21.45 -4.51 -6.79
N ASP A 193 -20.18 -4.74 -7.10
CA ASP A 193 -19.18 -5.08 -6.10
C ASP A 193 -18.71 -3.81 -5.35
N ALA A 194 -18.51 -3.94 -4.05
CA ALA A 194 -17.94 -2.88 -3.26
C ALA A 194 -16.48 -2.62 -3.68
N HIS A 195 -16.02 -1.38 -3.68
CA HIS A 195 -14.67 -1.00 -4.10
C HIS A 195 -13.56 -1.83 -3.42
N TRP A 196 -13.73 -2.24 -2.16
CA TRP A 196 -12.75 -3.07 -1.45
C TRP A 196 -12.62 -4.49 -2.02
N GLU A 197 -13.71 -5.07 -2.56
CA GLU A 197 -13.72 -6.39 -3.22
C GLU A 197 -12.98 -6.30 -4.56
N ASN A 198 -13.23 -5.23 -5.32
CA ASN A 198 -12.49 -4.95 -6.55
C ASN A 198 -11.01 -4.73 -6.28
N LEU A 199 -10.66 -4.01 -5.20
CA LEU A 199 -9.27 -3.80 -4.82
C LEU A 199 -8.59 -5.11 -4.41
N LEU A 200 -9.28 -6.00 -3.68
CA LEU A 200 -8.77 -7.32 -3.32
C LEU A 200 -8.50 -8.16 -4.58
N THR A 201 -9.44 -8.16 -5.52
CA THR A 201 -9.29 -8.85 -6.82
C THR A 201 -8.11 -8.29 -7.61
N TYR A 202 -7.95 -6.97 -7.66
CA TYR A 202 -6.83 -6.30 -8.30
C TYR A 202 -5.49 -6.69 -7.68
N CYS A 203 -5.41 -6.71 -6.35
CA CYS A 203 -4.22 -7.13 -5.61
C CYS A 203 -3.86 -8.61 -5.89
N LYS A 204 -4.87 -9.49 -5.98
CA LYS A 204 -4.70 -10.90 -6.31
C LYS A 204 -4.16 -11.08 -7.74
N GLN A 205 -4.77 -10.43 -8.72
CA GLN A 205 -4.35 -10.49 -10.12
C GLN A 205 -2.94 -9.90 -10.33
N GLY A 206 -2.60 -8.83 -9.61
CA GLY A 206 -1.30 -8.17 -9.65
C GLY A 206 -0.22 -8.87 -8.82
N ASN A 207 -0.54 -9.95 -8.13
CA ASN A 207 0.36 -10.66 -7.22
C ASN A 207 1.08 -9.72 -6.23
N ILE A 208 0.28 -9.01 -5.42
CA ILE A 208 0.78 -8.02 -4.45
C ILE A 208 1.83 -8.61 -3.49
N GLN A 209 1.74 -9.93 -3.18
CA GLN A 209 2.72 -10.59 -2.32
C GLN A 209 4.11 -10.57 -2.95
N ALA A 210 4.24 -10.99 -4.20
CA ALA A 210 5.52 -10.98 -4.90
C ALA A 210 6.10 -9.56 -5.02
N MET A 211 5.26 -8.56 -5.22
CA MET A 211 5.69 -7.17 -5.28
C MET A 211 6.30 -6.69 -3.94
N PHE A 212 5.67 -7.00 -2.81
CA PHE A 212 6.21 -6.63 -1.51
C PHE A 212 7.46 -7.43 -1.15
N ASP A 213 7.50 -8.72 -1.47
CA ASP A 213 8.65 -9.59 -1.18
C ASP A 213 9.88 -9.19 -2.01
N GLU A 214 9.70 -8.88 -3.31
CA GLU A 214 10.77 -8.33 -4.15
C GLU A 214 11.28 -7.01 -3.62
N TYR A 215 10.39 -6.09 -3.28
CA TYR A 215 10.78 -4.78 -2.76
C TYR A 215 11.49 -4.87 -1.42
N ALA A 216 11.00 -5.72 -0.51
CA ALA A 216 11.66 -5.98 0.76
C ALA A 216 13.06 -6.59 0.54
N HIS A 217 13.21 -7.52 -0.40
CA HIS A 217 14.51 -8.08 -0.77
C HIS A 217 15.48 -7.00 -1.29
N LEU A 218 15.02 -6.10 -2.15
CA LEU A 218 15.85 -5.01 -2.66
C LEU A 218 16.28 -4.03 -1.57
N ILE A 219 15.40 -3.73 -0.60
CA ILE A 219 15.72 -2.84 0.53
C ILE A 219 16.74 -3.50 1.47
N THR A 220 16.62 -4.80 1.70
CA THR A 220 17.44 -5.54 2.68
C THR A 220 18.72 -6.12 2.10
N ASN A 221 18.88 -6.08 0.78
CA ASN A 221 20.04 -6.65 0.11
C ASN A 221 21.35 -6.02 0.62
N GLY A 222 22.20 -6.83 1.24
CA GLY A 222 23.45 -6.38 1.83
C GLY A 222 23.36 -5.80 3.24
N LEU A 223 22.18 -5.84 3.87
CA LEU A 223 22.03 -5.53 5.28
C LEU A 223 22.13 -6.82 6.12
N ASP A 224 22.90 -6.73 7.21
CA ASP A 224 22.91 -7.80 8.21
C ASP A 224 21.53 -7.89 8.89
N ALA A 225 21.12 -9.11 9.21
CA ALA A 225 19.88 -9.36 9.95
C ALA A 225 20.00 -8.77 11.37
N ASP A 226 19.61 -7.51 11.52
CA ASP A 226 19.56 -6.78 12.79
C ASP A 226 18.16 -6.83 13.40
N ASN A 227 18.05 -6.55 14.70
CA ASN A 227 16.78 -6.50 15.43
C ASN A 227 15.86 -5.37 14.91
N ASN A 228 16.42 -4.36 14.26
CA ASN A 228 15.70 -3.22 13.69
C ASN A 228 15.31 -3.40 12.21
N LEU A 229 15.53 -4.59 11.63
CA LEU A 229 15.34 -4.80 10.20
C LEU A 229 13.88 -4.56 9.77
N VAL A 230 12.91 -5.05 10.57
CA VAL A 230 11.48 -4.85 10.27
C VAL A 230 11.08 -3.37 10.40
N ASP A 231 11.61 -2.65 11.38
CA ASP A 231 11.35 -1.21 11.55
C ASP A 231 11.92 -0.40 10.37
N ASN A 232 13.13 -0.74 9.91
CA ASN A 232 13.74 -0.13 8.73
C ASN A 232 12.96 -0.42 7.44
N LEU A 233 12.51 -1.67 7.27
CA LEU A 233 11.61 -2.07 6.18
C LEU A 233 10.31 -1.28 6.22
N HIS A 234 9.67 -1.23 7.38
CA HIS A 234 8.42 -0.51 7.58
C HIS A 234 8.56 0.96 7.20
N TYR A 235 9.58 1.64 7.76
CA TYR A 235 9.83 3.05 7.45
C TYR A 235 10.09 3.28 5.95
N THR A 236 10.89 2.43 5.32
CA THR A 236 11.24 2.58 3.90
C THR A 236 10.04 2.33 3.00
N ILE A 237 9.24 1.29 3.26
CA ILE A 237 8.02 1.00 2.51
C ILE A 237 7.00 2.13 2.70
N ALA A 238 6.78 2.59 3.94
CA ALA A 238 5.87 3.69 4.23
C ALA A 238 6.28 4.97 3.49
N SER A 239 7.57 5.36 3.59
CA SER A 239 8.08 6.58 2.95
C SER A 239 8.05 6.52 1.42
N SER A 240 8.18 5.34 0.82
CA SER A 240 8.11 5.16 -0.63
C SER A 240 6.69 5.25 -1.18
N MET A 241 5.70 4.93 -0.38
CA MET A 241 4.28 5.09 -0.75
C MET A 241 3.73 6.47 -0.40
N ASP A 242 4.30 7.16 0.59
CA ASP A 242 3.84 8.47 1.04
C ASP A 242 4.47 9.60 0.23
N VAL A 243 4.20 9.63 -1.06
CA VAL A 243 4.65 10.75 -1.90
C VAL A 243 3.75 11.95 -1.65
N ARG A 244 4.31 12.96 -1.01
CA ARG A 244 3.60 14.19 -0.69
C ARG A 244 3.41 15.05 -1.93
N THR A 245 2.16 15.43 -2.19
CA THR A 245 1.83 16.40 -3.23
C THR A 245 2.14 17.81 -2.74
N THR A 246 2.65 18.66 -3.64
CA THR A 246 2.82 20.09 -3.36
C THR A 246 1.61 20.83 -3.87
N ILE A 247 1.05 21.73 -3.05
CA ILE A 247 -0.01 22.63 -3.46
C ILE A 247 0.64 23.87 -4.04
N TYR A 248 0.39 24.13 -5.34
CA TYR A 248 0.74 25.38 -6.00
C TYR A 248 -0.51 26.24 -6.08
N THR A 249 -0.35 27.51 -5.79
CA THR A 249 -1.38 28.52 -6.10
C THR A 249 -1.09 29.10 -7.47
N ILE A 250 -2.04 28.92 -8.38
CA ILE A 250 -2.01 29.56 -9.70
C ILE A 250 -2.95 30.74 -9.69
N ASP A 251 -2.45 31.85 -10.19
CA ASP A 251 -3.20 33.07 -10.31
C ASP A 251 -3.34 33.46 -11.78
N THR A 252 -4.54 33.83 -12.18
CA THR A 252 -4.74 34.48 -13.48
C THR A 252 -4.41 35.98 -13.33
N PHE A 253 -3.94 36.59 -14.41
CA PHE A 253 -3.68 38.04 -14.42
C PHE A 253 -4.90 38.85 -13.97
N ASN A 254 -6.10 38.43 -14.37
CA ASN A 254 -7.34 39.10 -13.99
C ASN A 254 -7.65 38.96 -12.49
N ALA A 255 -7.47 37.77 -11.90
CA ALA A 255 -7.65 37.52 -10.48
C ALA A 255 -6.59 38.26 -9.63
N PHE A 256 -5.34 38.31 -10.10
CA PHE A 256 -4.28 39.11 -9.49
C PHE A 256 -4.64 40.60 -9.49
N LYS A 257 -5.08 41.13 -10.65
CA LYS A 257 -5.51 42.54 -10.80
C LYS A 257 -6.71 42.86 -9.92
N ALA A 258 -7.69 41.96 -9.84
CA ALA A 258 -8.87 42.12 -8.98
C ALA A 258 -8.46 42.20 -7.50
N ARG A 259 -7.52 41.37 -7.04
CA ARG A 259 -7.00 41.43 -5.65
C ARG A 259 -6.18 42.69 -5.40
N ALA A 260 -5.36 43.12 -6.35
CA ALA A 260 -4.65 44.39 -6.24
C ALA A 260 -5.60 45.58 -6.09
N ASN A 261 -6.83 45.47 -6.64
CA ASN A 261 -7.89 46.44 -6.49
C ASN A 261 -8.82 46.22 -5.28
N GLY A 262 -8.43 45.33 -4.34
CA GLY A 262 -9.12 45.13 -3.08
C GLY A 262 -10.23 44.06 -3.05
N THR A 263 -10.36 43.25 -4.11
CA THR A 263 -11.34 42.16 -4.16
C THR A 263 -10.81 40.93 -3.40
N LYS A 264 -11.69 40.22 -2.66
CA LYS A 264 -11.32 39.02 -1.86
C LYS A 264 -11.28 37.72 -2.69
N GLU A 265 -10.89 37.76 -3.94
CA GLU A 265 -10.73 36.53 -4.72
C GLU A 265 -9.51 35.72 -4.25
N LYS A 266 -9.70 34.41 -4.02
CA LYS A 266 -8.61 33.50 -3.65
C LYS A 266 -7.95 32.93 -4.91
N PRO A 267 -6.61 32.78 -4.92
CA PRO A 267 -5.93 32.06 -6.00
C PRO A 267 -6.38 30.61 -6.05
N THR A 268 -6.42 30.04 -7.25
CA THR A 268 -6.78 28.65 -7.45
C THR A 268 -5.65 27.74 -6.96
N ALA A 269 -5.94 26.88 -6.01
CA ALA A 269 -4.99 25.89 -5.53
C ALA A 269 -5.00 24.67 -6.46
N ILE A 270 -3.86 24.33 -7.02
CA ILE A 270 -3.66 23.11 -7.83
C ILE A 270 -2.72 22.19 -7.08
N ARG A 271 -3.16 20.96 -6.87
CA ARG A 271 -2.26 19.91 -6.37
C ARG A 271 -1.40 19.42 -7.52
N SER A 272 -0.10 19.62 -7.43
CA SER A 272 0.86 19.04 -8.36
C SER A 272 1.51 17.81 -7.73
N HIS A 273 1.48 16.73 -8.49
CA HIS A 273 2.24 15.53 -8.14
C HIS A 273 3.72 15.80 -8.52
N PHE A 274 4.62 15.76 -7.54
CA PHE A 274 6.05 15.55 -7.79
C PHE A 274 6.92 16.69 -8.36
N ALA A 275 6.60 17.94 -8.14
CA ALA A 275 7.58 18.99 -8.41
C ALA A 275 8.38 19.30 -7.12
N VAL A 276 9.66 18.93 -7.11
CA VAL A 276 10.58 19.26 -6.03
C VAL A 276 11.81 19.94 -6.63
N ALA A 277 12.17 21.12 -6.12
CA ALA A 277 13.43 21.76 -6.46
C ALA A 277 14.59 20.99 -5.81
N PHE A 278 15.47 20.39 -6.62
CA PHE A 278 16.66 19.71 -6.13
C PHE A 278 17.82 20.67 -5.83
N THR A 279 17.66 21.97 -6.09
CA THR A 279 18.68 22.99 -5.76
C THR A 279 18.94 23.02 -4.25
N LYS A 280 20.17 23.32 -3.88
CA LYS A 280 20.58 23.67 -2.51
C LYS A 280 19.88 24.99 -2.15
N GLY A 281 18.61 24.92 -1.81
CA GLY A 281 17.87 26.04 -1.25
C GLY A 281 18.12 26.11 0.25
N ASP A 282 18.05 27.31 0.79
CA ASP A 282 18.23 27.59 2.21
C ASP A 282 17.38 26.64 3.08
N GLY A 283 18.05 25.71 3.63
CA GLY A 283 17.85 24.84 4.77
C GLY A 283 16.49 24.74 5.48
N LYS A 284 15.39 24.48 4.81
CA LYS A 284 14.20 23.98 5.49
C LYS A 284 14.24 22.47 5.47
N GLU A 285 14.30 21.86 6.63
CA GLU A 285 14.22 20.42 6.91
C GLU A 285 13.15 19.69 6.06
N LYS A 286 12.03 20.37 5.80
CA LYS A 286 10.92 19.90 4.96
C LYS A 286 11.29 19.63 3.48
N ASP A 287 12.30 20.32 2.94
CA ASP A 287 12.72 20.14 1.54
C ASP A 287 13.65 18.94 1.36
N ALA A 288 14.45 18.63 2.37
CA ALA A 288 15.29 17.43 2.40
C ALA A 288 14.45 16.15 2.48
N ASP A 289 13.43 16.16 3.33
CA ASP A 289 12.49 15.04 3.48
C ASP A 289 11.68 14.78 2.19
N ARG A 290 11.30 15.83 1.48
CA ARG A 290 10.61 15.70 0.19
C ARG A 290 11.48 15.07 -0.89
N LYS A 291 12.76 15.48 -0.97
CA LYS A 291 13.73 14.90 -1.93
C LYS A 291 13.93 13.41 -1.67
N LYS A 292 14.06 13.04 -0.39
CA LYS A 292 14.19 11.65 0.04
C LYS A 292 12.95 10.85 -0.31
N SER A 293 11.76 11.39 -0.05
CA SER A 293 10.48 10.76 -0.37
C SER A 293 10.33 10.50 -1.88
N VAL A 294 10.58 11.50 -2.74
CA VAL A 294 10.52 11.34 -4.21
C VAL A 294 11.52 10.28 -4.68
N ARG A 295 12.75 10.27 -4.15
CA ARG A 295 13.75 9.26 -4.49
C ARG A 295 13.31 7.86 -4.08
N ASN A 296 12.86 7.68 -2.85
CA ASN A 296 12.41 6.38 -2.34
C ASN A 296 11.21 5.87 -3.14
N SER A 297 10.28 6.75 -3.48
CA SER A 297 9.09 6.39 -4.26
C SER A 297 9.43 5.99 -5.69
N PHE A 298 10.33 6.71 -6.36
CA PHE A 298 10.78 6.34 -7.70
C PHE A 298 11.62 5.06 -7.73
N ASN A 299 12.35 4.77 -6.66
CA ASN A 299 13.10 3.53 -6.47
C ASN A 299 12.24 2.39 -5.86
N SER A 300 10.94 2.44 -6.00
CA SER A 300 9.99 1.46 -5.50
C SER A 300 9.08 0.96 -6.62
N PRO A 301 8.36 -0.16 -6.43
CA PRO A 301 7.36 -0.62 -7.39
C PRO A 301 6.10 0.25 -7.39
N PHE A 302 6.06 1.27 -6.53
CA PHE A 302 4.96 2.20 -6.41
C PHE A 302 5.12 3.40 -7.36
N ARG A 303 4.28 4.43 -7.23
CA ARG A 303 4.38 5.66 -8.02
C ARG A 303 5.49 6.58 -7.47
N PRO A 304 6.10 7.43 -8.32
CA PRO A 304 5.86 7.69 -9.73
C PRO A 304 6.61 6.72 -10.66
N PHE A 305 6.04 6.44 -11.83
CA PHE A 305 6.69 5.61 -12.86
C PHE A 305 7.51 6.43 -13.86
N VAL A 306 7.35 7.73 -13.87
CA VAL A 306 8.10 8.67 -14.72
C VAL A 306 8.65 9.79 -13.86
N LEU A 307 9.95 10.01 -13.96
CA LEU A 307 10.65 11.12 -13.31
C LEU A 307 11.23 12.03 -14.40
N ALA A 308 10.81 13.30 -14.42
CA ALA A 308 11.44 14.33 -15.23
C ALA A 308 12.37 15.17 -14.34
N SER A 309 13.65 15.25 -14.70
CA SER A 309 14.62 16.04 -13.95
C SER A 309 15.47 16.91 -14.89
N THR A 310 15.98 18.00 -14.37
CA THR A 310 17.00 18.82 -15.03
C THR A 310 18.39 18.23 -14.76
N SER A 311 19.45 18.92 -15.23
CA SER A 311 20.87 18.52 -15.07
C SER A 311 21.30 18.12 -13.62
N ILE A 312 20.50 18.44 -12.64
CA ILE A 312 20.73 18.09 -11.22
C ILE A 312 20.60 16.58 -10.98
N GLY A 313 19.88 15.85 -11.82
CA GLY A 313 19.89 14.38 -11.80
C GLY A 313 21.25 13.75 -12.06
N GLN A 314 22.27 14.56 -12.40
CA GLN A 314 23.64 14.11 -12.62
C GLN A 314 24.46 13.94 -11.32
N GLU A 315 23.99 14.48 -10.19
CA GLU A 315 24.73 14.48 -8.92
C GLU A 315 24.33 13.31 -8.01
N GLY A 316 24.61 12.05 -8.43
CA GLY A 316 24.62 10.92 -7.48
C GLY A 316 23.28 10.56 -6.83
N LEU A 317 22.17 10.88 -7.47
CA LEU A 317 20.86 10.38 -7.06
C LEU A 317 20.72 8.95 -7.57
N ASP A 318 20.72 7.97 -6.66
CA ASP A 318 20.56 6.56 -7.00
C ASP A 318 19.13 6.28 -7.47
N PHE A 319 18.84 6.47 -8.76
CA PHE A 319 17.56 6.19 -9.41
C PHE A 319 17.67 4.95 -10.31
N HIS A 320 17.96 3.78 -9.76
CA HIS A 320 18.31 2.66 -10.60
C HIS A 320 17.52 1.37 -10.38
N ASN A 321 16.82 1.21 -9.27
CA ASN A 321 16.21 -0.10 -8.95
C ASN A 321 15.12 -0.50 -9.96
N TYR A 322 14.25 0.45 -10.33
CA TYR A 322 13.11 0.20 -11.23
C TYR A 322 13.19 0.99 -12.54
N CYS A 323 14.18 1.88 -12.69
CA CYS A 323 14.33 2.65 -13.91
C CYS A 323 14.86 1.76 -15.05
N ARG A 324 14.08 1.64 -16.14
CA ARG A 324 14.44 0.83 -17.32
C ARG A 324 14.72 1.66 -18.56
N ARG A 325 14.30 2.93 -18.59
CA ARG A 325 14.48 3.81 -19.74
C ARG A 325 14.88 5.20 -19.30
N ILE A 326 15.88 5.76 -19.99
CA ILE A 326 16.27 7.16 -19.86
C ILE A 326 16.05 7.83 -21.21
N VAL A 327 15.35 8.96 -21.20
CA VAL A 327 15.11 9.77 -22.40
C VAL A 327 15.81 11.11 -22.20
N HIS A 328 16.84 11.37 -22.99
CA HIS A 328 17.46 12.67 -23.03
C HIS A 328 16.65 13.60 -23.94
N TRP A 329 16.04 14.63 -23.35
CA TRP A 329 15.31 15.64 -24.12
C TRP A 329 16.25 16.50 -24.97
N ASN A 330 17.39 16.92 -24.38
CA ASN A 330 18.48 17.56 -25.07
C ASN A 330 19.77 16.78 -24.79
N LEU A 331 20.52 16.41 -25.81
CA LEU A 331 21.81 15.78 -25.63
C LEU A 331 22.76 16.74 -24.92
N PRO A 332 23.40 16.33 -23.79
CA PRO A 332 24.48 17.11 -23.21
C PRO A 332 25.60 17.29 -24.24
N SER A 333 26.12 18.50 -24.34
CA SER A 333 27.26 18.80 -25.23
C SER A 333 28.56 18.11 -24.81
N ASN A 334 28.63 17.65 -23.56
CA ASN A 334 29.79 16.98 -22.99
C ASN A 334 29.53 15.47 -22.81
N PRO A 335 30.31 14.59 -23.47
CA PRO A 335 30.17 13.13 -23.30
C PRO A 335 30.35 12.61 -21.87
N ILE A 336 31.09 13.36 -21.03
CA ILE A 336 31.30 13.01 -19.62
C ILE A 336 29.97 13.07 -18.85
N ASP A 337 29.09 14.00 -19.19
CA ASP A 337 27.80 14.15 -18.52
C ASP A 337 26.86 13.00 -18.89
N VAL A 338 26.90 12.52 -20.14
CA VAL A 338 26.22 11.29 -20.55
C VAL A 338 26.73 10.10 -19.75
N GLY A 339 28.02 9.95 -19.60
CA GLY A 339 28.65 8.88 -18.83
C GLY A 339 28.34 8.93 -17.33
N ARG A 340 28.13 10.12 -16.75
CA ARG A 340 27.67 10.27 -15.37
C ARG A 340 26.24 9.82 -15.18
N ILE A 341 25.34 10.21 -16.09
CA ILE A 341 23.92 9.80 -16.06
C ILE A 341 23.83 8.28 -16.17
N LEU A 342 24.55 7.67 -17.11
CA LEU A 342 24.57 6.23 -17.28
C LEU A 342 25.05 5.47 -16.03
N ARG A 343 26.04 6.00 -15.32
CA ARG A 343 26.55 5.43 -14.06
C ARG A 343 25.52 5.56 -12.93
N THR A 344 24.81 6.67 -12.87
CA THR A 344 23.78 6.91 -11.85
C THR A 344 22.65 5.88 -11.95
N PHE A 345 22.32 5.45 -13.16
CA PHE A 345 21.24 4.48 -13.38
C PHE A 345 21.73 3.02 -13.51
N LYS A 346 23.03 2.74 -13.38
CA LYS A 346 23.66 1.40 -13.53
C LYS A 346 23.14 0.60 -14.75
N ILE A 347 22.71 1.31 -15.79
CA ILE A 347 22.18 0.66 -17.00
C ILE A 347 23.34 0.10 -17.81
N LYS A 348 23.42 -1.22 -17.89
CA LYS A 348 24.42 -1.97 -18.68
C LYS A 348 23.84 -2.31 -20.04
N LYS A 349 23.27 -1.41 -20.86
CA LYS A 349 22.76 -1.86 -22.16
C LYS A 349 22.71 -0.80 -23.25
N ASN A 350 22.59 -1.33 -24.47
CA ASN A 350 22.58 -0.72 -25.78
C ASN A 350 21.89 0.64 -25.84
N VAL A 351 22.66 1.59 -26.32
CA VAL A 351 22.19 2.94 -26.63
C VAL A 351 21.50 2.91 -27.98
N GLU A 352 20.22 3.20 -28.03
CA GLU A 352 19.49 3.42 -29.28
C GLU A 352 19.37 4.92 -29.55
N VAL A 353 19.78 5.34 -30.73
CA VAL A 353 19.60 6.71 -31.22
C VAL A 353 18.38 6.72 -32.13
N THR A 354 17.35 7.47 -31.77
CA THR A 354 16.18 7.64 -32.64
C THR A 354 16.50 8.55 -33.82
N ASP A 355 15.72 8.46 -34.92
CA ASP A 355 15.87 9.27 -36.12
C ASP A 355 15.89 10.78 -35.88
N ASN A 356 15.41 11.24 -34.74
CA ASN A 356 15.42 12.63 -34.30
C ASN A 356 16.61 12.97 -33.37
N GLY A 357 17.65 12.13 -33.33
CA GLY A 357 18.85 12.34 -32.51
C GLY A 357 18.62 12.18 -31.00
N LYS A 358 17.52 11.58 -30.56
CA LYS A 358 17.29 11.26 -29.13
C LYS A 358 17.96 9.93 -28.78
N ILE A 359 18.71 9.93 -27.70
CA ILE A 359 19.30 8.70 -27.14
C ILE A 359 18.29 8.06 -26.17
N ILE A 360 17.95 6.81 -26.44
CA ILE A 360 17.16 5.95 -25.56
C ILE A 360 18.12 4.89 -25.02
N ILE A 361 18.19 4.77 -23.70
CA ILE A 361 19.08 3.82 -23.01
C ILE A 361 18.24 2.87 -22.17
#